data_416a406863c5070d2031d1b75b968b42
#
_entry.id   416a406863c5070d2031d1b75b968b42
#
_cell.length_a   1.000
_cell.length_b   1.000
_cell.length_c   1.000
_cell.angle_alpha   90.00
_cell.angle_beta   90.00
_cell.angle_gamma   90.00
#
_symmetry.space_group_name_H-M   'P 1'
#
loop_
_entity.id
_entity.type
_entity.pdbx_description
1 polymer ?
#
loop_
_entity_poly.entity_id
_entity_poly.type
_entity_poly.pdbx_seq_one_letter_code
_entity_poly.pdbx_strand_id
1 'polypeptide(L)'
;ENMLKQSIEILTDVAFNPLVENEAFKQEYIEHEKENVKQIIEAKKDNKAKYAMFRCVEEMYKDEPAGLYKFGYVEDLENINATNLYEHYKTLINTCKIDIFVSGNIENDISDLVVNNENIQKLNQRDPNYIKTQIIEKEQVEEKEISESMDVTQGKLIIGLDVNLKEQKEKYITSVYNAVLGGSATSKLFQEVKKKASLAYTASSNFIRHKGNIIISCGIEIKNYEKALEIIRKQLE
;
A
#
# COMPACT_ATOMS: atom_id res chain seq x y z
N GLU A 1 14.40 29.74 12.31
CA GLU A 1 13.48 30.34 11.32
C GLU A 1 14.03 30.23 9.89
N ASN A 2 15.30 30.58 9.66
CA ASN A 2 15.91 30.51 8.33
C ASN A 2 15.99 29.07 7.76
N MET A 3 16.34 28.07 8.58
CA MET A 3 16.43 26.66 8.15
C MET A 3 15.06 26.09 7.72
N LEU A 4 13.99 26.42 8.44
CA LEU A 4 12.64 25.98 8.08
C LEU A 4 12.19 26.57 6.75
N LYS A 5 12.42 27.88 6.55
CA LYS A 5 12.14 28.56 5.28
C LYS A 5 12.88 27.89 4.13
N GLN A 6 14.19 27.70 4.26
CA GLN A 6 15.01 27.01 3.25
C GLN A 6 14.53 25.59 2.97
N SER A 7 14.10 24.84 4.00
CA SER A 7 13.55 23.48 3.82
C SER A 7 12.26 23.50 3.01
N ILE A 8 11.38 24.46 3.26
CA ILE A 8 10.14 24.63 2.49
C ILE A 8 10.46 25.02 1.05
N GLU A 9 11.41 25.94 0.85
CA GLU A 9 11.85 26.36 -0.49
C GLU A 9 12.41 25.20 -1.30
N ILE A 10 13.31 24.39 -0.74
CA ILE A 10 13.88 23.21 -1.41
C ILE A 10 12.78 22.20 -1.73
N LEU A 11 11.90 21.88 -0.77
CA LEU A 11 10.84 20.90 -0.97
C LEU A 11 9.87 21.32 -2.07
N THR A 12 9.48 22.60 -2.06
CA THR A 12 8.55 23.15 -3.06
C THR A 12 9.21 23.31 -4.43
N ASP A 13 10.51 23.62 -4.48
CA ASP A 13 11.27 23.68 -5.71
C ASP A 13 11.35 22.30 -6.39
N VAL A 14 11.73 21.26 -5.64
CA VAL A 14 11.77 19.89 -6.15
C VAL A 14 10.38 19.41 -6.60
N ALA A 15 9.34 19.76 -5.86
CA ALA A 15 7.98 19.29 -6.17
C ALA A 15 7.35 20.00 -7.37
N PHE A 16 7.61 21.31 -7.56
CA PHE A 16 6.87 22.15 -8.49
C PHE A 16 7.69 22.73 -9.64
N ASN A 17 9.02 22.60 -9.60
CA ASN A 17 9.92 23.04 -10.66
C ASN A 17 10.78 21.88 -11.20
N PRO A 18 10.17 20.89 -11.85
CA PRO A 18 10.92 19.77 -12.40
C PRO A 18 11.83 20.20 -13.56
N LEU A 19 12.88 19.41 -13.81
CA LEU A 19 13.74 19.61 -14.98
C LEU A 19 12.97 19.25 -16.25
N VAL A 20 12.73 20.26 -17.09
CA VAL A 20 11.96 20.16 -18.32
C VAL A 20 12.81 20.59 -19.52
N GLU A 21 12.77 19.80 -20.59
CA GLU A 21 13.39 20.10 -21.87
C GLU A 21 12.33 19.95 -22.98
N ASN A 22 12.12 20.98 -23.80
CA ASN A 22 11.15 20.95 -24.91
C ASN A 22 9.74 20.56 -24.47
N GLU A 23 9.25 21.11 -23.37
CA GLU A 23 7.92 20.83 -22.81
C GLU A 23 7.70 19.36 -22.38
N ALA A 24 8.75 18.63 -22.06
CA ALA A 24 8.76 17.26 -21.60
C ALA A 24 9.80 17.07 -20.50
N PHE A 25 9.70 15.99 -19.73
CA PHE A 25 10.81 15.59 -18.87
C PHE A 25 12.03 15.20 -19.70
N LYS A 26 13.22 15.23 -19.09
CA LYS A 26 14.44 14.79 -19.77
C LYS A 26 14.36 13.29 -20.08
N GLN A 27 14.40 12.91 -21.38
CA GLN A 27 14.19 11.54 -21.85
C GLN A 27 15.15 10.54 -21.19
N GLU A 28 16.41 10.89 -21.04
CA GLU A 28 17.43 10.05 -20.41
C GLU A 28 17.03 9.63 -18.98
N TYR A 29 16.46 10.56 -18.20
CA TYR A 29 16.00 10.27 -16.82
C TYR A 29 14.80 9.34 -16.83
N ILE A 30 13.88 9.50 -17.78
CA ILE A 30 12.71 8.65 -17.89
C ILE A 30 13.11 7.22 -18.24
N GLU A 31 14.02 7.01 -19.19
CA GLU A 31 14.50 5.66 -19.53
C GLU A 31 15.22 5.00 -18.36
N HIS A 32 16.05 5.75 -17.64
CA HIS A 32 16.73 5.24 -16.45
C HIS A 32 15.73 4.84 -15.35
N GLU A 33 14.73 5.69 -15.07
CA GLU A 33 13.72 5.39 -14.06
C GLU A 33 12.77 4.27 -14.48
N LYS A 34 12.45 4.12 -15.76
CA LYS A 34 11.70 2.97 -16.28
C LYS A 34 12.44 1.66 -15.99
N GLU A 35 13.75 1.62 -16.22
CA GLU A 35 14.55 0.42 -15.91
C GLU A 35 14.59 0.14 -14.40
N ASN A 36 14.73 1.18 -13.55
CA ASN A 36 14.68 1.04 -12.09
C ASN A 36 13.32 0.48 -11.63
N VAL A 37 12.21 1.03 -12.14
CA VAL A 37 10.87 0.58 -11.79
C VAL A 37 10.62 -0.85 -12.28
N LYS A 38 11.09 -1.20 -13.49
CA LYS A 38 11.02 -2.56 -14.01
C LYS A 38 11.70 -3.56 -13.08
N GLN A 39 12.92 -3.26 -12.65
CA GLN A 39 13.65 -4.12 -11.70
C GLN A 39 12.89 -4.28 -10.38
N ILE A 40 12.28 -3.22 -9.85
CA ILE A 40 11.44 -3.28 -8.64
C ILE A 40 10.22 -4.19 -8.85
N ILE A 41 9.56 -4.10 -10.02
CA ILE A 41 8.40 -4.93 -10.34
C ILE A 41 8.81 -6.41 -10.47
N GLU A 42 9.90 -6.69 -11.18
CA GLU A 42 10.42 -8.04 -11.37
C GLU A 42 10.88 -8.67 -10.04
N ALA A 43 11.57 -7.91 -9.18
CA ALA A 43 11.98 -8.34 -7.85
C ALA A 43 10.81 -8.60 -6.88
N LYS A 44 9.57 -8.27 -7.26
CA LYS A 44 8.35 -8.60 -6.47
C LYS A 44 8.31 -10.09 -6.10
N LYS A 45 8.78 -10.97 -7.00
CA LYS A 45 8.78 -12.43 -6.83
C LYS A 45 9.88 -12.96 -5.93
N ASP A 46 10.91 -12.18 -5.61
CA ASP A 46 12.05 -12.66 -4.81
C ASP A 46 11.66 -12.94 -3.37
N ASN A 47 10.84 -12.09 -2.77
CA ASN A 47 10.28 -12.33 -1.46
C ASN A 47 8.94 -13.05 -1.56
N LYS A 48 8.97 -14.37 -1.48
CA LYS A 48 7.79 -15.23 -1.65
C LYS A 48 6.63 -14.91 -0.70
N ALA A 49 6.93 -14.49 0.54
CA ALA A 49 5.89 -14.12 1.51
C ALA A 49 5.20 -12.80 1.12
N LYS A 50 5.97 -11.79 0.71
CA LYS A 50 5.40 -10.53 0.20
C LYS A 50 4.65 -10.76 -1.11
N TYR A 51 5.20 -11.58 -2.00
CA TYR A 51 4.55 -11.93 -3.25
C TYR A 51 3.17 -12.55 -3.02
N ALA A 52 3.09 -13.59 -2.17
CA ALA A 52 1.82 -14.24 -1.85
C ALA A 52 0.81 -13.25 -1.22
N MET A 53 1.28 -12.33 -0.36
CA MET A 53 0.44 -11.29 0.21
C MET A 53 -0.08 -10.31 -0.88
N PHE A 54 0.77 -9.89 -1.81
CA PHE A 54 0.33 -9.03 -2.92
C PHE A 54 -0.69 -9.74 -3.81
N ARG A 55 -0.45 -11.03 -4.14
CA ARG A 55 -1.41 -11.82 -4.92
C ARG A 55 -2.77 -11.94 -4.22
N CYS A 56 -2.78 -12.16 -2.91
CA CYS A 56 -4.01 -12.16 -2.14
C CYS A 56 -4.75 -10.82 -2.23
N VAL A 57 -4.06 -9.69 -2.09
CA VAL A 57 -4.67 -8.35 -2.19
C VAL A 57 -5.16 -8.07 -3.61
N GLU A 58 -4.39 -8.42 -4.64
CA GLU A 58 -4.79 -8.29 -6.05
C GLU A 58 -6.09 -9.05 -6.34
N GLU A 59 -6.21 -10.27 -5.82
CA GLU A 59 -7.41 -11.10 -6.03
C GLU A 59 -8.61 -10.66 -5.17
N MET A 60 -8.37 -10.18 -3.95
CA MET A 60 -9.44 -9.62 -3.10
C MET A 60 -10.07 -8.36 -3.68
N TYR A 61 -9.29 -7.59 -4.43
CA TYR A 61 -9.67 -6.28 -4.96
C TYR A 61 -9.53 -6.19 -6.48
N LYS A 62 -9.73 -7.31 -7.19
CA LYS A 62 -9.45 -7.45 -8.62
C LYS A 62 -10.07 -6.34 -9.47
N ASP A 63 -11.27 -5.89 -9.12
CA ASP A 63 -12.03 -4.89 -9.86
C ASP A 63 -11.99 -3.50 -9.20
N GLU A 64 -11.06 -3.29 -8.26
CA GLU A 64 -10.89 -2.06 -7.52
C GLU A 64 -9.48 -1.50 -7.69
N PRO A 65 -9.28 -0.16 -7.62
CA PRO A 65 -7.93 0.44 -7.62
C PRO A 65 -7.02 -0.10 -6.50
N ALA A 66 -7.61 -0.59 -5.41
CA ALA A 66 -6.87 -1.17 -4.28
C ALA A 66 -6.15 -2.49 -4.62
N GLY A 67 -6.59 -3.21 -5.66
CA GLY A 67 -5.96 -4.41 -6.18
C GLY A 67 -4.76 -4.14 -7.06
N LEU A 68 -4.58 -2.91 -7.52
CA LEU A 68 -3.44 -2.58 -8.37
C LEU A 68 -2.13 -2.58 -7.57
N TYR A 69 -1.10 -3.17 -8.17
CA TYR A 69 0.23 -3.10 -7.57
C TYR A 69 0.76 -1.67 -7.62
N LYS A 70 1.29 -1.17 -6.52
CA LYS A 70 1.69 0.24 -6.36
C LYS A 70 2.75 0.75 -7.35
N PHE A 71 3.53 -0.15 -7.93
CA PHE A 71 4.53 0.17 -8.96
C PHE A 71 4.03 -0.13 -10.38
N GLY A 72 2.77 -0.54 -10.56
CA GLY A 72 2.20 -0.90 -11.85
C GLY A 72 2.72 -2.24 -12.36
N TYR A 73 2.71 -2.40 -13.66
CA TYR A 73 3.09 -3.61 -14.37
C TYR A 73 4.14 -3.29 -15.44
N VAL A 74 4.99 -4.25 -15.77
CA VAL A 74 6.09 -4.06 -16.76
C VAL A 74 5.56 -3.63 -18.12
N GLU A 75 4.40 -4.19 -18.51
CA GLU A 75 3.74 -3.92 -19.79
C GLU A 75 3.32 -2.43 -19.90
N ASP A 76 2.97 -1.79 -18.80
CA ASP A 76 2.57 -0.38 -18.77
C ASP A 76 3.75 0.56 -19.02
N LEU A 77 4.97 0.14 -18.66
CA LEU A 77 6.17 0.97 -18.81
C LEU A 77 6.49 1.28 -20.28
N GLU A 78 6.11 0.40 -21.22
CA GLU A 78 6.36 0.61 -22.65
C GLU A 78 5.62 1.87 -23.17
N ASN A 79 4.45 2.16 -22.59
CA ASN A 79 3.62 3.29 -22.99
C ASN A 79 4.01 4.62 -22.32
N ILE A 80 4.93 4.59 -21.35
CA ILE A 80 5.39 5.80 -20.63
C ILE A 80 6.57 6.43 -21.39
N ASN A 81 6.46 7.72 -21.65
CA ASN A 81 7.52 8.53 -22.25
C ASN A 81 7.60 9.91 -21.57
N ALA A 82 8.64 10.68 -21.91
CA ALA A 82 8.90 11.98 -21.30
C ALA A 82 7.75 12.97 -21.43
N THR A 83 7.03 12.95 -22.57
CA THR A 83 5.94 13.87 -22.86
C THR A 83 4.69 13.51 -22.06
N ASN A 84 4.20 12.26 -22.17
CA ASN A 84 2.96 11.88 -21.51
C ASN A 84 3.10 11.86 -19.98
N LEU A 85 4.28 11.53 -19.45
CA LEU A 85 4.54 11.60 -18.02
C LEU A 85 4.55 13.05 -17.53
N TYR A 86 5.11 13.99 -18.29
CA TYR A 86 5.08 15.40 -17.94
C TYR A 86 3.65 15.96 -18.00
N GLU A 87 2.84 15.58 -19.00
CA GLU A 87 1.41 15.95 -19.05
C GLU A 87 0.64 15.42 -17.84
N HIS A 88 0.90 14.18 -17.45
CA HIS A 88 0.31 13.60 -16.25
C HIS A 88 0.73 14.36 -14.97
N TYR A 89 2.03 14.67 -14.84
CA TYR A 89 2.54 15.50 -13.73
C TYR A 89 1.82 16.86 -13.68
N LYS A 90 1.69 17.56 -14.80
CA LYS A 90 0.98 18.85 -14.86
C LYS A 90 -0.49 18.69 -14.39
N THR A 91 -1.15 17.62 -14.81
CA THR A 91 -2.50 17.32 -14.38
C THR A 91 -2.57 17.14 -12.86
N LEU A 92 -1.69 16.31 -12.28
CA LEU A 92 -1.63 16.09 -10.83
C LEU A 92 -1.42 17.40 -10.06
N ILE A 93 -0.39 18.16 -10.45
CA ILE A 93 -0.05 19.42 -9.76
C ILE A 93 -1.17 20.45 -9.86
N ASN A 94 -1.95 20.46 -10.93
CA ASN A 94 -3.05 21.41 -11.12
C ASN A 94 -4.38 20.99 -10.50
N THR A 95 -4.59 19.69 -10.24
CA THR A 95 -5.90 19.19 -9.82
C THR A 95 -5.92 18.53 -8.45
N CYS A 96 -4.84 17.86 -8.04
CA CYS A 96 -4.82 17.12 -6.77
C CYS A 96 -4.81 18.04 -5.56
N LYS A 97 -5.47 17.61 -4.48
CA LYS A 97 -5.33 18.24 -3.17
C LYS A 97 -3.90 18.11 -2.68
N ILE A 98 -3.35 19.20 -2.14
CA ILE A 98 -2.02 19.22 -1.53
C ILE A 98 -2.19 19.57 -0.06
N ASP A 99 -1.71 18.69 0.82
CA ASP A 99 -1.63 18.92 2.26
C ASP A 99 -0.15 19.06 2.63
N ILE A 100 0.19 20.12 3.35
CA ILE A 100 1.55 20.38 3.82
C ILE A 100 1.58 20.16 5.33
N PHE A 101 2.39 19.21 5.77
CA PHE A 101 2.57 18.90 7.19
C PHE A 101 3.96 19.33 7.63
N VAL A 102 4.03 20.16 8.66
CA VAL A 102 5.28 20.57 9.28
C VAL A 102 5.27 20.12 10.73
N SER A 103 6.30 19.38 11.14
CA SER A 103 6.45 18.87 12.51
C SER A 103 7.85 19.18 13.03
N GLY A 104 7.94 19.65 14.27
CA GLY A 104 9.18 19.98 14.92
C GLY A 104 8.99 20.93 16.08
N ASN A 105 10.09 21.51 16.60
CA ASN A 105 10.05 22.56 17.60
C ASN A 105 9.75 23.90 16.90
N ILE A 106 8.46 24.22 16.79
CA ILE A 106 7.95 25.40 16.07
C ILE A 106 7.40 26.37 17.13
N GLU A 107 8.04 27.50 17.29
CA GLU A 107 7.70 28.49 18.31
C GLU A 107 6.60 29.46 17.87
N ASN A 108 6.43 29.67 16.55
CA ASN A 108 5.51 30.64 15.97
C ASN A 108 4.62 30.00 14.88
N ASP A 109 3.55 30.70 14.52
CA ASP A 109 2.74 30.34 13.35
C ASP A 109 3.59 30.46 12.07
N ILE A 110 3.68 29.35 11.34
CA ILE A 110 4.46 29.24 10.10
C ILE A 110 3.60 29.34 8.85
N SER A 111 2.30 29.57 9.00
CA SER A 111 1.36 29.68 7.87
C SER A 111 1.83 30.68 6.84
N ASP A 112 2.38 31.81 7.27
CA ASP A 112 2.90 32.86 6.39
C ASP A 112 4.10 32.38 5.56
N LEU A 113 4.97 31.52 6.11
CA LEU A 113 6.10 30.97 5.36
C LEU A 113 5.63 30.04 4.23
N VAL A 114 4.53 29.33 4.44
CA VAL A 114 3.93 28.45 3.43
C VAL A 114 3.18 29.28 2.38
N VAL A 115 2.28 30.17 2.82
CA VAL A 115 1.41 30.96 1.94
C VAL A 115 2.21 31.93 1.06
N ASN A 116 3.29 32.51 1.58
CA ASN A 116 4.15 33.45 0.84
C ASN A 116 5.27 32.76 0.03
N ASN A 117 5.30 31.42 0.00
CA ASN A 117 6.27 30.71 -0.85
C ASN A 117 5.90 30.88 -2.33
N GLU A 118 6.84 31.34 -3.15
CA GLU A 118 6.62 31.68 -4.56
C GLU A 118 6.12 30.47 -5.39
N ASN A 119 6.58 29.28 -5.09
CA ASN A 119 6.17 28.07 -5.80
C ASN A 119 4.74 27.68 -5.45
N ILE A 120 4.33 27.88 -4.20
CA ILE A 120 2.96 27.62 -3.75
C ILE A 120 2.00 28.65 -4.34
N GLN A 121 2.40 29.93 -4.42
CA GLN A 121 1.57 30.99 -4.99
C GLN A 121 1.28 30.80 -6.48
N LYS A 122 2.15 30.09 -7.22
CA LYS A 122 1.93 29.74 -8.63
C LYS A 122 0.89 28.64 -8.85
N LEU A 123 0.51 27.91 -7.78
CA LEU A 123 -0.44 26.82 -7.89
C LEU A 123 -1.87 27.35 -8.13
N ASN A 124 -2.60 26.71 -9.02
CA ASN A 124 -4.00 27.04 -9.28
C ASN A 124 -4.88 26.83 -8.06
N GLN A 125 -5.96 27.62 -7.94
CA GLN A 125 -6.99 27.36 -6.95
C GLN A 125 -7.65 26.00 -7.24
N ARG A 126 -7.81 25.17 -6.21
CA ARG A 126 -8.35 23.81 -6.33
C ARG A 126 -9.79 23.76 -5.86
N ASP A 127 -10.58 22.91 -6.52
CA ASP A 127 -11.89 22.55 -6.00
C ASP A 127 -11.72 21.61 -4.78
N PRO A 128 -12.12 22.03 -3.58
CA PRO A 128 -12.02 21.20 -2.39
C PRO A 128 -12.88 19.93 -2.47
N ASN A 129 -13.86 19.88 -3.39
CA ASN A 129 -14.75 18.74 -3.59
C ASN A 129 -14.24 17.75 -4.66
N TYR A 130 -13.11 18.02 -5.28
CA TYR A 130 -12.56 17.18 -6.34
C TYR A 130 -12.28 15.74 -5.91
N ILE A 131 -11.85 15.53 -4.65
CA ILE A 131 -11.62 14.20 -4.12
C ILE A 131 -12.90 13.72 -3.40
N LYS A 132 -13.70 12.95 -4.10
CA LYS A 132 -14.79 12.20 -3.49
C LYS A 132 -14.21 10.87 -2.98
N THR A 133 -14.27 10.67 -1.68
CA THR A 133 -14.05 9.35 -1.11
C THR A 133 -15.19 8.45 -1.59
N GLN A 134 -14.88 7.52 -2.49
CA GLN A 134 -15.85 6.49 -2.86
C GLN A 134 -15.86 5.44 -1.75
N ILE A 135 -16.97 5.36 -1.04
CA ILE A 135 -17.26 4.21 -0.17
C ILE A 135 -17.84 3.16 -1.10
N ILE A 136 -17.07 2.15 -1.41
CA ILE A 136 -17.56 1.00 -2.17
C ILE A 136 -18.23 0.08 -1.14
N GLU A 137 -19.55 -0.02 -1.20
CA GLU A 137 -20.26 -1.06 -0.45
C GLU A 137 -19.90 -2.40 -1.06
N LYS A 138 -19.31 -3.27 -0.26
CA LYS A 138 -18.92 -4.60 -0.72
C LYS A 138 -20.12 -5.54 -0.59
N GLU A 139 -20.46 -6.17 -1.69
CA GLU A 139 -21.34 -7.34 -1.66
C GLU A 139 -20.61 -8.50 -0.99
N GLN A 140 -21.39 -9.43 -0.42
CA GLN A 140 -20.81 -10.64 0.16
C GLN A 140 -20.16 -11.46 -0.95
N VAL A 141 -18.85 -11.63 -0.90
CA VAL A 141 -18.07 -12.36 -1.89
C VAL A 141 -17.95 -13.82 -1.48
N GLU A 142 -18.10 -14.73 -2.43
CA GLU A 142 -17.84 -16.15 -2.22
C GLU A 142 -16.37 -16.41 -1.89
N GLU A 143 -16.11 -17.44 -1.08
CA GLU A 143 -14.75 -17.88 -0.78
C GLU A 143 -14.05 -18.32 -2.07
N LYS A 144 -12.84 -17.78 -2.29
CA LYS A 144 -12.04 -18.07 -3.47
C LYS A 144 -10.69 -18.62 -3.04
N GLU A 145 -10.28 -19.72 -3.62
CA GLU A 145 -8.96 -20.33 -3.41
C GLU A 145 -8.13 -20.22 -4.70
N ILE A 146 -6.89 -19.73 -4.56
CA ILE A 146 -5.95 -19.57 -5.67
C ILE A 146 -4.62 -20.17 -5.26
N SER A 147 -4.09 -21.03 -6.10
CA SER A 147 -2.80 -21.70 -5.91
C SER A 147 -1.86 -21.41 -7.07
N GLU A 148 -0.65 -21.03 -6.73
CA GLU A 148 0.45 -20.83 -7.69
C GLU A 148 1.63 -21.73 -7.32
N SER A 149 2.15 -22.48 -8.30
CA SER A 149 3.32 -23.35 -8.10
C SER A 149 4.61 -22.58 -8.33
N MET A 150 5.54 -22.71 -7.39
CA MET A 150 6.87 -22.12 -7.46
C MET A 150 7.92 -23.10 -6.94
N ASP A 151 9.16 -22.98 -7.41
CA ASP A 151 10.30 -23.75 -6.85
C ASP A 151 10.66 -23.18 -5.47
N VAL A 152 10.03 -23.72 -4.44
CA VAL A 152 10.21 -23.30 -3.05
C VAL A 152 10.14 -24.48 -2.09
N THR A 153 10.89 -24.41 -1.01
CA THR A 153 10.88 -25.44 0.05
C THR A 153 9.73 -25.26 1.04
N GLN A 154 9.11 -24.08 1.07
CA GLN A 154 8.02 -23.72 1.98
C GLN A 154 6.86 -23.10 1.23
N GLY A 155 5.65 -23.59 1.47
CA GLY A 155 4.42 -22.95 1.04
C GLY A 155 4.18 -21.63 1.81
N LYS A 156 3.58 -20.66 1.14
CA LYS A 156 3.12 -19.40 1.73
C LYS A 156 1.60 -19.36 1.62
N LEU A 157 0.93 -19.64 2.74
CA LEU A 157 -0.52 -19.57 2.86
C LEU A 157 -0.91 -18.18 3.33
N ILE A 158 -1.69 -17.47 2.53
CA ILE A 158 -2.27 -16.17 2.88
C ILE A 158 -3.79 -16.29 2.82
N ILE A 159 -4.46 -15.80 3.84
CA ILE A 159 -5.92 -15.75 3.90
C ILE A 159 -6.32 -14.31 4.12
N GLY A 160 -7.08 -13.76 3.19
CA GLY A 160 -7.68 -12.43 3.29
C GLY A 160 -9.12 -12.56 3.80
N LEU A 161 -9.44 -11.84 4.85
CA LEU A 161 -10.78 -11.73 5.42
C LEU A 161 -11.28 -10.31 5.27
N ASP A 162 -12.45 -10.14 4.70
CA ASP A 162 -13.14 -8.86 4.67
C ASP A 162 -14.00 -8.72 5.92
N VAL A 163 -13.81 -7.62 6.66
CA VAL A 163 -14.56 -7.31 7.87
C VAL A 163 -15.43 -6.10 7.58
N ASN A 164 -16.73 -6.30 7.52
CA ASN A 164 -17.68 -5.22 7.28
C ASN A 164 -17.75 -4.29 8.51
N LEU A 165 -17.01 -3.19 8.48
CA LEU A 165 -16.91 -2.22 9.57
C LEU A 165 -17.70 -0.97 9.22
N LYS A 166 -18.80 -0.76 9.93
CA LYS A 166 -19.67 0.41 9.75
C LYS A 166 -19.27 1.58 10.65
N GLU A 167 -18.76 1.28 11.84
CA GLU A 167 -18.47 2.28 12.86
C GLU A 167 -17.00 2.30 13.26
N GLN A 168 -16.55 3.48 13.73
CA GLN A 168 -15.19 3.64 14.26
C GLN A 168 -14.89 2.71 15.45
N LYS A 169 -15.90 2.46 16.30
CA LYS A 169 -15.80 1.55 17.45
C LYS A 169 -15.45 0.13 17.02
N GLU A 170 -16.04 -0.35 15.94
CA GLU A 170 -15.79 -1.70 15.40
C GLU A 170 -14.33 -1.88 14.95
N LYS A 171 -13.71 -0.80 14.44
CA LYS A 171 -12.27 -0.81 14.08
C LYS A 171 -11.37 -1.04 15.30
N TYR A 172 -11.74 -0.50 16.46
CA TYR A 172 -11.00 -0.76 17.70
C TYR A 172 -11.23 -2.19 18.20
N ILE A 173 -12.47 -2.68 18.17
CA ILE A 173 -12.80 -4.06 18.52
C ILE A 173 -12.02 -5.04 17.63
N THR A 174 -12.03 -4.82 16.33
CA THR A 174 -11.29 -5.66 15.37
C THR A 174 -9.78 -5.59 15.59
N SER A 175 -9.24 -4.44 16.00
CA SER A 175 -7.82 -4.34 16.36
C SER A 175 -7.47 -5.23 17.57
N VAL A 176 -8.32 -5.26 18.59
CA VAL A 176 -8.15 -6.14 19.76
C VAL A 176 -8.32 -7.61 19.36
N TYR A 177 -9.35 -7.92 18.57
CA TYR A 177 -9.55 -9.26 18.04
C TYR A 177 -8.32 -9.74 17.26
N ASN A 178 -7.80 -8.94 16.36
CA ASN A 178 -6.59 -9.28 15.60
C ASN A 178 -5.37 -9.51 16.49
N ALA A 179 -5.21 -8.73 17.56
CA ALA A 179 -4.10 -8.94 18.51
C ALA A 179 -4.20 -10.32 19.19
N VAL A 180 -5.40 -10.75 19.55
CA VAL A 180 -5.66 -12.09 20.10
C VAL A 180 -5.50 -13.17 19.04
N LEU A 181 -5.97 -12.93 17.81
CA LEU A 181 -5.93 -13.91 16.72
C LEU A 181 -4.49 -14.22 16.29
N GLY A 182 -3.71 -13.23 15.91
CA GLY A 182 -2.40 -13.46 15.29
C GLY A 182 -1.39 -12.32 15.48
N GLY A 183 -1.67 -11.32 16.33
CA GLY A 183 -0.85 -10.13 16.48
C GLY A 183 0.38 -10.28 17.37
N SER A 184 0.57 -11.42 18.04
CA SER A 184 1.68 -11.61 18.99
C SER A 184 2.13 -13.08 19.11
N ALA A 185 3.24 -13.31 19.80
CA ALA A 185 3.74 -14.66 20.11
C ALA A 185 2.84 -15.45 21.09
N THR A 186 1.89 -14.80 21.73
CA THR A 186 0.89 -15.42 22.62
C THR A 186 -0.47 -15.58 21.95
N SER A 187 -0.60 -15.16 20.69
CA SER A 187 -1.85 -15.21 19.94
C SER A 187 -2.29 -16.64 19.60
N LYS A 188 -3.61 -16.82 19.31
CA LYS A 188 -4.22 -18.11 18.97
C LYS A 188 -3.49 -18.79 17.81
N LEU A 189 -3.26 -18.09 16.70
CA LEU A 189 -2.57 -18.66 15.52
C LEU A 189 -1.14 -19.13 15.86
N PHE A 190 -0.40 -18.30 16.59
CA PHE A 190 0.96 -18.66 16.97
C PHE A 190 0.99 -19.90 17.89
N GLN A 191 0.07 -19.98 18.86
CA GLN A 191 0.04 -21.10 19.80
C GLN A 191 -0.47 -22.38 19.13
N GLU A 192 -1.57 -22.33 18.36
CA GLU A 192 -2.23 -23.52 17.83
C GLU A 192 -1.52 -24.04 16.56
N VAL A 193 -1.20 -23.15 15.61
CA VAL A 193 -0.63 -23.57 14.31
C VAL A 193 0.87 -23.80 14.40
N LYS A 194 1.60 -22.88 15.07
CA LYS A 194 3.05 -22.97 15.14
C LYS A 194 3.53 -23.85 16.29
N LYS A 195 3.13 -23.58 17.55
CA LYS A 195 3.67 -24.28 18.71
C LYS A 195 3.07 -25.66 18.90
N LYS A 196 1.75 -25.80 18.98
CA LYS A 196 1.10 -27.08 19.31
C LYS A 196 1.10 -28.04 18.12
N ALA A 197 0.70 -27.57 16.95
CA ALA A 197 0.61 -28.42 15.77
C ALA A 197 1.94 -28.58 15.03
N SER A 198 2.91 -27.68 15.25
CA SER A 198 4.22 -27.67 14.54
C SER A 198 4.08 -27.67 13.01
N LEU A 199 3.00 -27.06 12.47
CA LEU A 199 2.69 -27.09 11.05
C LEU A 199 3.25 -25.86 10.30
N ALA A 200 3.61 -24.83 11.05
CA ALA A 200 4.07 -23.55 10.45
C ALA A 200 5.36 -23.04 11.10
N TYR A 201 6.21 -22.46 10.28
CA TYR A 201 7.39 -21.71 10.72
C TYR A 201 7.01 -20.32 11.23
N THR A 202 6.00 -19.72 10.58
CA THR A 202 5.41 -18.44 10.94
C THR A 202 3.90 -18.54 10.88
N ALA A 203 3.21 -17.91 11.84
CA ALA A 203 1.75 -17.78 11.82
C ALA A 203 1.42 -16.44 12.50
N SER A 204 0.79 -15.55 11.77
CA SER A 204 0.43 -14.21 12.23
C SER A 204 -0.78 -13.67 11.51
N SER A 205 -1.42 -12.65 12.06
CA SER A 205 -2.43 -11.87 11.36
C SER A 205 -2.16 -10.38 11.48
N ASN A 206 -2.59 -9.62 10.48
CA ASN A 206 -2.49 -8.18 10.44
C ASN A 206 -3.83 -7.56 10.03
N PHE A 207 -4.28 -6.57 10.78
CA PHE A 207 -5.50 -5.82 10.48
C PHE A 207 -5.18 -4.54 9.71
N ILE A 208 -5.65 -4.46 8.46
CA ILE A 208 -5.52 -3.28 7.61
C ILE A 208 -6.71 -2.37 7.88
N ARG A 209 -6.56 -1.50 8.86
CA ARG A 209 -7.65 -0.72 9.47
C ARG A 209 -8.43 0.16 8.48
N HIS A 210 -7.75 0.77 7.51
CA HIS A 210 -8.39 1.66 6.54
C HIS A 210 -9.18 0.90 5.48
N LYS A 211 -8.87 -0.38 5.25
CA LYS A 211 -9.55 -1.27 4.30
C LYS A 211 -10.60 -2.16 4.97
N GLY A 212 -10.53 -2.35 6.28
CA GLY A 212 -11.38 -3.29 7.00
C GLY A 212 -11.04 -4.74 6.71
N ASN A 213 -9.75 -5.08 6.52
CA ASN A 213 -9.34 -6.45 6.22
C ASN A 213 -8.40 -7.01 7.27
N ILE A 214 -8.55 -8.30 7.55
CA ILE A 214 -7.55 -9.08 8.28
C ILE A 214 -6.83 -9.99 7.30
N ILE A 215 -5.51 -9.90 7.26
CA ILE A 215 -4.67 -10.79 6.47
C ILE A 215 -3.94 -11.74 7.40
N ILE A 216 -4.20 -13.04 7.26
CA ILE A 216 -3.49 -14.10 7.96
C ILE A 216 -2.36 -14.58 7.05
N SER A 217 -1.16 -14.74 7.60
CA SER A 217 0.03 -15.18 6.88
C SER A 217 0.70 -16.34 7.62
N CYS A 218 0.88 -17.47 6.93
CA CYS A 218 1.53 -18.66 7.46
C CYS A 218 2.59 -19.18 6.47
N GLY A 219 3.79 -19.45 6.99
CA GLY A 219 4.81 -20.21 6.26
C GLY A 219 4.72 -21.67 6.68
N ILE A 220 4.32 -22.56 5.78
CA ILE A 220 4.01 -23.96 6.05
C ILE A 220 4.84 -24.91 5.19
N GLU A 221 4.96 -26.17 5.61
CA GLU A 221 5.33 -27.24 4.69
C GLU A 221 4.12 -27.53 3.77
N ILE A 222 4.35 -27.67 2.48
CA ILE A 222 3.30 -27.84 1.46
C ILE A 222 2.37 -28.99 1.79
N LYS A 223 2.90 -30.13 2.26
CA LYS A 223 2.13 -31.30 2.67
C LYS A 223 1.15 -31.07 3.84
N ASN A 224 1.36 -29.99 4.59
CA ASN A 224 0.56 -29.65 5.78
C ASN A 224 -0.55 -28.63 5.49
N TYR A 225 -0.78 -28.27 4.23
CA TYR A 225 -1.71 -27.22 3.82
C TYR A 225 -3.11 -27.42 4.41
N GLU A 226 -3.75 -28.55 4.13
CA GLU A 226 -5.12 -28.84 4.55
C GLU A 226 -5.29 -28.77 6.08
N LYS A 227 -4.35 -29.39 6.80
CA LYS A 227 -4.38 -29.40 8.26
C LYS A 227 -4.16 -28.02 8.86
N ALA A 228 -3.26 -27.22 8.28
CA ALA A 228 -3.02 -25.86 8.72
C ALA A 228 -4.26 -24.99 8.48
N LEU A 229 -4.90 -25.12 7.30
CA LEU A 229 -6.12 -24.41 6.96
C LEU A 229 -7.27 -24.74 7.92
N GLU A 230 -7.48 -26.04 8.22
CA GLU A 230 -8.49 -26.49 9.19
C GLU A 230 -8.27 -25.86 10.58
N ILE A 231 -7.03 -25.89 11.09
CA ILE A 231 -6.71 -25.29 12.39
C ILE A 231 -6.93 -23.79 12.37
N ILE A 232 -6.50 -23.09 11.30
CA ILE A 232 -6.71 -21.64 11.17
C ILE A 232 -8.20 -21.31 11.20
N ARG A 233 -9.04 -22.03 10.44
CA ARG A 233 -10.49 -21.81 10.40
C ARG A 233 -11.11 -21.94 11.81
N LYS A 234 -10.70 -22.94 12.59
CA LYS A 234 -11.15 -23.11 13.99
C LYS A 234 -10.73 -21.94 14.91
N GLN A 235 -9.71 -21.17 14.58
CA GLN A 235 -9.31 -20.02 15.39
C GLN A 235 -10.12 -18.75 15.05
N LEU A 236 -10.86 -18.74 13.97
CA LEU A 236 -11.74 -17.63 13.57
C LEU A 236 -13.09 -17.67 14.30
N GLU A 237 -13.49 -18.84 14.79
CA GLU A 237 -14.63 -19.04 15.67
C GLU A 237 -14.32 -18.60 17.12
#